data_6132d65f8f1d6c92dc3955722c9ac46b
#
_entry.id   6132d65f8f1d6c92dc3955722c9ac46b
#
_cell.length_a   1.000
_cell.length_b   1.000
_cell.length_c   1.000
_cell.angle_alpha   90.00
_cell.angle_beta   90.00
_cell.angle_gamma   90.00
#
_symmetry.space_group_name_H-M   'P 1'
#
loop_
_entity.id
_entity.type
_entity.pdbx_description
1 polymer ?
#
loop_
_entity_poly.entity_id
_entity_poly.type
_entity_poly.pdbx_seq_one_letter_code
_entity_poly.pdbx_strand_id
1 'polypeptide(L)'
;MSWLLGVLREITDLQVSIADVADILTVAILIYALLVLLRGTRAMQMLWGIVIIVVLAWAASFLKLITLATILSYLLGLLPIAIIVLFQQEIRRMLTAFGSTAAFRWGRRPGERPVVLNELALAVQALASRRIGALIAIERRDALAAWIDTGIPLEARFSYDLMLNIFIPGTPLHDGAVIIRGEQIVAASCFLPLTTRHELSTELGTRHRAAIGLTEESDALVIVVSEETGTISLAVEEQLLRPLDETTLRNALAEHLFQTRRSEEATA
;
A
#
# COMPACT_ATOMS: atom_id res chain seq x y z
N MET A 1 36.02 41.65 9.71
CA MET A 1 36.26 41.78 8.25
C MET A 1 37.29 40.78 7.73
N SER A 2 38.33 40.43 8.52
CA SER A 2 39.35 39.42 8.17
C SER A 2 38.80 37.97 8.07
N TRP A 3 37.85 37.59 8.91
CA TRP A 3 37.23 36.27 8.89
C TRP A 3 36.38 36.01 7.63
N LEU A 4 35.61 37.01 7.17
CA LEU A 4 34.82 36.92 5.91
C LEU A 4 35.71 36.79 4.67
N LEU A 5 36.88 37.43 4.66
CA LEU A 5 37.87 37.33 3.59
C LEU A 5 38.56 35.93 3.58
N GLY A 6 38.75 35.33 4.77
CA GLY A 6 39.25 33.95 4.91
C GLY A 6 38.27 32.92 4.32
N VAL A 7 37.00 33.00 4.68
CA VAL A 7 35.96 32.12 4.18
C VAL A 7 35.74 32.28 2.66
N LEU A 8 35.82 33.54 2.15
CA LEU A 8 35.71 33.78 0.70
C LEU A 8 36.90 33.22 -0.07
N ARG A 9 38.10 33.21 0.54
CA ARG A 9 39.30 32.65 -0.09
C ARG A 9 39.27 31.12 -0.11
N GLU A 10 38.77 30.47 0.95
CA GLU A 10 38.56 29.03 0.97
C GLU A 10 37.52 28.58 -0.07
N ILE A 11 36.46 29.37 -0.29
CA ILE A 11 35.43 29.08 -1.29
C ILE A 11 35.97 29.24 -2.73
N THR A 12 36.91 30.14 -2.95
CA THR A 12 37.49 30.40 -4.29
C THR A 12 38.59 29.39 -4.68
N ASP A 13 39.22 28.73 -3.68
CA ASP A 13 40.23 27.69 -3.91
C ASP A 13 39.66 26.26 -3.99
N LEU A 14 38.33 26.11 -3.89
CA LEU A 14 37.66 24.85 -4.14
C LEU A 14 37.81 24.51 -5.63
N GLN A 15 38.83 23.73 -5.97
CA GLN A 15 38.90 23.03 -7.25
C GLN A 15 37.78 22.01 -7.24
N VAL A 16 36.56 22.41 -7.68
CA VAL A 16 35.42 21.53 -7.80
C VAL A 16 35.79 20.47 -8.84
N SER A 17 36.11 19.29 -8.37
CA SER A 17 36.36 18.13 -9.22
C SER A 17 35.05 17.64 -9.85
N ILE A 18 35.15 17.03 -11.02
CA ILE A 18 34.00 16.31 -11.64
C ILE A 18 33.43 15.27 -10.67
N ALA A 19 34.28 14.69 -9.81
CA ALA A 19 33.88 13.76 -8.76
C ALA A 19 32.97 14.43 -7.71
N ASP A 20 33.26 15.68 -7.30
CA ASP A 20 32.45 16.40 -6.31
C ASP A 20 31.07 16.74 -6.86
N VAL A 21 31.00 17.13 -8.14
CA VAL A 21 29.72 17.37 -8.83
C VAL A 21 28.90 16.08 -8.93
N ALA A 22 29.55 14.96 -9.28
CA ALA A 22 28.89 13.67 -9.38
C ALA A 22 28.38 13.19 -8.02
N ASP A 23 29.15 13.40 -6.94
CA ASP A 23 28.74 13.08 -5.57
C ASP A 23 27.51 13.87 -5.13
N ILE A 24 27.56 15.20 -5.28
CA ILE A 24 26.43 16.09 -4.97
C ILE A 24 25.18 15.70 -5.76
N LEU A 25 25.34 15.39 -7.05
CA LEU A 25 24.23 15.01 -7.93
C LEU A 25 23.64 13.66 -7.54
N THR A 26 24.49 12.70 -7.17
CA THR A 26 24.08 11.39 -6.68
C THR A 26 23.29 11.51 -5.37
N VAL A 27 23.79 12.28 -4.41
CA VAL A 27 23.09 12.54 -3.13
C VAL A 27 21.77 13.27 -3.37
N ALA A 28 21.76 14.27 -4.26
CA ALA A 28 20.54 15.02 -4.59
C ALA A 28 19.49 14.12 -5.24
N ILE A 29 19.87 13.24 -6.18
CA ILE A 29 18.98 12.26 -6.80
C ILE A 29 18.44 11.28 -5.76
N LEU A 30 19.29 10.79 -4.86
CA LEU A 30 18.90 9.85 -3.81
C LEU A 30 17.90 10.49 -2.83
N ILE A 31 18.14 11.73 -2.41
CA ILE A 31 17.20 12.48 -1.56
C ILE A 31 15.89 12.75 -2.31
N TYR A 32 15.97 13.14 -3.58
CA TYR A 32 14.77 13.38 -4.41
C TYR A 32 13.93 12.11 -4.56
N ALA A 33 14.57 10.98 -4.90
CA ALA A 33 13.91 9.70 -5.02
C ALA A 33 13.24 9.28 -3.70
N LEU A 34 13.92 9.49 -2.55
CA LEU A 34 13.35 9.23 -1.23
C LEU A 34 12.13 10.10 -0.95
N LEU A 35 12.20 11.41 -1.23
CA LEU A 35 11.07 12.33 -1.03
C LEU A 35 9.88 12.01 -1.93
N VAL A 36 10.13 11.62 -3.19
CA VAL A 36 9.06 11.19 -4.11
C VAL A 36 8.40 9.90 -3.62
N LEU A 37 9.19 8.96 -3.11
CA LEU A 37 8.69 7.69 -2.56
C LEU A 37 7.82 7.91 -1.32
N LEU A 38 8.16 8.89 -0.49
CA LEU A 38 7.39 9.26 0.72
C LEU A 38 6.17 10.14 0.41
N ARG A 39 6.07 10.70 -0.78
CA ARG A 39 4.98 11.61 -1.16
C ARG A 39 3.64 10.87 -1.17
N GLY A 40 2.66 11.43 -0.45
CA GLY A 40 1.32 10.84 -0.33
C GLY A 40 1.18 9.77 0.75
N THR A 41 2.24 9.46 1.50
CA THR A 41 2.19 8.50 2.60
C THR A 41 1.99 9.18 3.97
N ARG A 42 1.53 8.42 4.96
CA ARG A 42 1.48 8.87 6.38
C ARG A 42 2.86 9.27 6.90
N ALA A 43 3.92 8.68 6.35
CA ALA A 43 5.31 9.01 6.66
C ALA A 43 5.64 10.50 6.41
N MET A 44 5.07 11.12 5.36
CA MET A 44 5.27 12.53 5.07
C MET A 44 4.67 13.43 6.15
N GLN A 45 3.51 13.07 6.71
CA GLN A 45 2.90 13.83 7.82
C GLN A 45 3.76 13.74 9.09
N MET A 46 4.34 12.55 9.37
CA MET A 46 5.24 12.35 10.51
C MET A 46 6.55 13.13 10.33
N LEU A 47 7.09 13.19 9.11
CA LEU A 47 8.28 13.98 8.79
C LEU A 47 8.07 15.48 9.09
N TRP A 48 6.91 16.04 8.72
CA TRP A 48 6.55 17.42 9.05
C TRP A 48 6.49 17.65 10.56
N GLY A 49 5.97 16.70 11.34
CA GLY A 49 6.00 16.77 12.80
C GLY A 49 7.42 16.85 13.37
N ILE A 50 8.34 16.06 12.85
CA ILE A 50 9.75 16.07 13.24
C ILE A 50 10.40 17.40 12.89
N VAL A 51 10.18 17.92 11.67
CA VAL A 51 10.71 19.23 11.24
C VAL A 51 10.25 20.35 12.17
N ILE A 52 8.96 20.36 12.56
CA ILE A 52 8.42 21.35 13.49
C ILE A 52 9.17 21.29 14.84
N ILE A 53 9.39 20.10 15.39
CA ILE A 53 10.10 19.92 16.66
C ILE A 53 11.54 20.45 16.55
N VAL A 54 12.24 20.16 15.46
CA VAL A 54 13.61 20.66 15.22
C VAL A 54 13.65 22.19 15.12
N VAL A 55 12.72 22.77 14.35
CA VAL A 55 12.60 24.23 14.20
C VAL A 55 12.28 24.91 15.55
N LEU A 56 11.38 24.31 16.34
CA LEU A 56 11.04 24.81 17.67
C LEU A 56 12.24 24.75 18.63
N ALA A 57 13.04 23.68 18.59
CA ALA A 57 14.24 23.55 19.40
C ALA A 57 15.29 24.60 19.02
N TRP A 58 15.47 24.83 17.71
CA TRP A 58 16.34 25.86 17.20
C TRP A 58 15.89 27.27 17.64
N ALA A 59 14.60 27.59 17.51
CA ALA A 59 14.02 28.85 17.92
C ALA A 59 14.12 29.06 19.44
N ALA A 60 13.88 28.03 20.26
CA ALA A 60 14.02 28.09 21.71
C ALA A 60 15.47 28.40 22.12
N SER A 61 16.45 27.80 21.45
CA SER A 61 17.88 28.07 21.68
C SER A 61 18.24 29.49 21.26
N PHE A 62 17.73 29.98 20.15
CA PHE A 62 17.97 31.34 19.67
C PHE A 62 17.37 32.39 20.62
N LEU A 63 16.17 32.15 21.12
CA LEU A 63 15.47 33.02 22.08
C LEU A 63 16.01 32.88 23.53
N LYS A 64 17.02 32.04 23.76
CA LYS A 64 17.62 31.74 25.06
C LYS A 64 16.60 31.25 26.11
N LEU A 65 15.56 30.52 25.66
CA LEU A 65 14.57 29.89 26.52
C LEU A 65 15.14 28.58 27.09
N ILE A 66 15.91 28.68 28.17
CA ILE A 66 16.75 27.60 28.72
C ILE A 66 15.89 26.33 28.98
N THR A 67 14.79 26.49 29.70
CA THR A 67 13.96 25.35 30.10
C THR A 67 13.37 24.63 28.88
N LEU A 68 12.80 25.38 27.91
CA LEU A 68 12.21 24.83 26.69
C LEU A 68 13.28 24.17 25.81
N ALA A 69 14.43 24.84 25.63
CA ALA A 69 15.55 24.30 24.87
C ALA A 69 16.07 22.98 25.46
N THR A 70 16.16 22.89 26.81
CA THR A 70 16.57 21.65 27.49
C THR A 70 15.60 20.52 27.27
N ILE A 71 14.30 20.75 27.45
CA ILE A 71 13.27 19.71 27.21
C ILE A 71 13.31 19.23 25.76
N LEU A 72 13.35 20.16 24.79
CA LEU A 72 13.41 19.82 23.37
C LEU A 72 14.70 19.09 22.99
N SER A 73 15.84 19.41 23.63
CA SER A 73 17.11 18.70 23.40
C SER A 73 17.03 17.24 23.86
N TYR A 74 16.39 16.96 25.01
CA TYR A 74 16.15 15.57 25.44
C TYR A 74 15.21 14.84 24.47
N LEU A 75 14.18 15.51 24.00
CA LEU A 75 13.23 14.93 23.01
C LEU A 75 13.96 14.61 21.69
N LEU A 76 14.80 15.52 21.20
CA LEU A 76 15.63 15.32 20.02
C LEU A 76 16.64 14.17 20.20
N GLY A 77 17.17 13.97 21.41
CA GLY A 77 18.03 12.82 21.74
C GLY A 77 17.33 11.46 21.59
N LEU A 78 16.00 11.40 21.80
CA LEU A 78 15.18 10.21 21.59
C LEU A 78 14.71 10.04 20.14
N LEU A 79 14.89 11.05 19.30
CA LEU A 79 14.38 11.11 17.94
C LEU A 79 14.88 9.96 17.05
N PRO A 80 16.13 9.47 17.11
CA PRO A 80 16.57 8.32 16.33
C PRO A 80 15.76 7.05 16.64
N ILE A 81 15.45 6.80 17.90
CA ILE A 81 14.63 5.65 18.32
C ILE A 81 13.19 5.85 17.86
N ALA A 82 12.64 7.04 18.03
CA ALA A 82 11.30 7.40 17.58
C ALA A 82 11.15 7.22 16.06
N ILE A 83 12.15 7.63 15.27
CA ILE A 83 12.17 7.44 13.82
C ILE A 83 12.09 5.94 13.48
N ILE A 84 12.91 5.10 14.08
CA ILE A 84 12.91 3.65 13.81
C ILE A 84 11.53 3.05 14.09
N VAL A 85 10.90 3.42 15.20
CA VAL A 85 9.57 2.93 15.58
C VAL A 85 8.48 3.46 14.64
N LEU A 86 8.52 4.76 14.31
CA LEU A 86 7.53 5.40 13.43
C LEU A 86 7.59 4.86 12.00
N PHE A 87 8.80 4.61 11.48
CA PHE A 87 9.01 4.12 10.10
C PHE A 87 9.15 2.59 10.01
N GLN A 88 8.88 1.86 11.09
CA GLN A 88 8.99 0.40 11.10
C GLN A 88 8.14 -0.27 10.01
N GLN A 89 6.92 0.23 9.78
CA GLN A 89 6.02 -0.32 8.76
C GLN A 89 6.52 0.00 7.35
N GLU A 90 7.02 1.22 7.11
CA GLU A 90 7.59 1.64 5.84
C GLU A 90 8.86 0.84 5.49
N ILE A 91 9.75 0.66 6.48
CA ILE A 91 10.96 -0.16 6.31
C ILE A 91 10.57 -1.60 5.99
N ARG A 92 9.62 -2.18 6.72
CA ARG A 92 9.12 -3.53 6.46
C ARG A 92 8.52 -3.64 5.05
N ARG A 93 7.71 -2.65 4.63
CA ARG A 93 7.11 -2.59 3.29
C ARG A 93 8.16 -2.52 2.19
N MET A 94 9.20 -1.70 2.36
CA MET A 94 10.33 -1.62 1.42
C MET A 94 11.09 -2.94 1.34
N LEU A 95 11.42 -3.55 2.46
CA LEU A 95 12.16 -4.83 2.49
C LEU A 95 11.37 -5.96 1.85
N THR A 96 10.06 -6.04 2.08
CA THR A 96 9.19 -7.04 1.43
C THR A 96 9.06 -6.76 -0.07
N ALA A 97 8.97 -5.51 -0.51
CA ALA A 97 8.94 -5.14 -1.92
C ALA A 97 10.25 -5.54 -2.63
N PHE A 98 11.41 -5.31 -2.02
CA PHE A 98 12.70 -5.76 -2.56
C PHE A 98 12.82 -7.29 -2.62
N GLY A 99 12.34 -8.01 -1.60
CA GLY A 99 12.35 -9.47 -1.57
C GLY A 99 11.42 -10.11 -2.60
N SER A 100 10.27 -9.50 -2.85
CA SER A 100 9.25 -10.02 -3.77
C SER A 100 9.61 -9.79 -5.25
N THR A 101 10.31 -8.70 -5.58
CA THR A 101 10.59 -8.31 -6.97
C THR A 101 11.58 -9.27 -7.67
N ALA A 102 12.54 -9.83 -6.97
CA ALA A 102 13.56 -10.69 -7.57
C ALA A 102 13.12 -12.16 -7.73
N ALA A 103 12.43 -12.71 -6.74
CA ALA A 103 12.02 -14.13 -6.75
C ALA A 103 10.73 -14.38 -7.55
N PHE A 104 9.83 -13.37 -7.62
CA PHE A 104 8.49 -13.54 -8.20
C PHE A 104 8.43 -13.29 -9.72
N ARG A 105 9.36 -12.53 -10.30
CA ARG A 105 9.40 -12.27 -11.76
C ARG A 105 9.82 -13.49 -12.60
N TRP A 106 10.47 -14.49 -12.01
CA TRP A 106 10.98 -15.65 -12.76
C TRP A 106 9.95 -16.75 -13.05
N GLY A 107 8.77 -16.71 -12.41
CA GLY A 107 7.71 -17.72 -12.59
C GLY A 107 6.53 -17.33 -13.48
N ARG A 108 6.42 -16.06 -13.87
CA ARG A 108 5.24 -15.58 -14.61
C ARG A 108 5.38 -15.76 -16.11
N ARG A 109 4.66 -16.72 -16.67
CA ARG A 109 4.46 -16.83 -18.13
C ARG A 109 3.52 -15.72 -18.60
N PRO A 110 3.90 -14.88 -19.58
CA PRO A 110 3.00 -13.89 -20.19
C PRO A 110 2.07 -14.61 -21.16
N GLY A 111 0.80 -14.73 -20.87
CA GLY A 111 -0.14 -15.22 -21.87
C GLY A 111 -1.51 -15.75 -21.41
N GLU A 112 -1.72 -16.10 -20.13
CA GLU A 112 -2.93 -16.79 -19.70
C GLU A 112 -3.82 -15.90 -18.82
N ARG A 113 -4.73 -15.11 -19.40
CA ARG A 113 -5.42 -14.07 -18.64
C ARG A 113 -6.92 -13.81 -18.84
N PRO A 114 -7.60 -14.23 -19.90
CA PRO A 114 -9.03 -13.96 -20.04
C PRO A 114 -9.92 -14.91 -19.23
N VAL A 115 -9.46 -16.14 -19.00
CA VAL A 115 -10.29 -17.21 -18.42
C VAL A 115 -10.63 -16.93 -16.96
N VAL A 116 -9.63 -16.57 -16.15
CA VAL A 116 -9.83 -16.34 -14.69
C VAL A 116 -10.76 -15.16 -14.42
N LEU A 117 -10.66 -14.06 -15.19
CA LEU A 117 -11.51 -12.89 -14.97
C LEU A 117 -12.98 -13.17 -15.29
N ASN A 118 -13.23 -13.93 -16.35
CA ASN A 118 -14.59 -14.31 -16.71
C ASN A 118 -15.20 -15.26 -15.67
N GLU A 119 -14.46 -16.29 -15.27
CA GLU A 119 -14.89 -17.23 -14.23
C GLU A 119 -15.10 -16.54 -12.87
N LEU A 120 -14.24 -15.59 -12.52
CA LEU A 120 -14.37 -14.79 -11.29
C LEU A 120 -15.63 -13.93 -11.32
N ALA A 121 -15.88 -13.19 -12.41
CA ALA A 121 -17.08 -12.36 -12.55
C ALA A 121 -18.35 -13.22 -12.46
N LEU A 122 -18.37 -14.39 -13.11
CA LEU A 122 -19.47 -15.35 -13.02
C LEU A 122 -19.67 -15.88 -11.60
N ALA A 123 -18.58 -16.24 -10.88
CA ALA A 123 -18.66 -16.70 -9.50
C ALA A 123 -19.21 -15.61 -8.56
N VAL A 124 -18.73 -14.38 -8.70
CA VAL A 124 -19.20 -13.22 -7.94
C VAL A 124 -20.68 -12.94 -8.21
N GLN A 125 -21.11 -13.01 -9.47
CA GLN A 125 -22.52 -12.84 -9.85
C GLN A 125 -23.40 -13.94 -9.26
N ALA A 126 -22.92 -15.19 -9.23
CA ALA A 126 -23.64 -16.31 -8.63
C ALA A 126 -23.77 -16.17 -7.11
N LEU A 127 -22.72 -15.68 -6.42
CA LEU A 127 -22.77 -15.35 -4.98
C LEU A 127 -23.77 -14.21 -4.72
N ALA A 128 -23.71 -13.15 -5.53
CA ALA A 128 -24.61 -12.01 -5.43
C ALA A 128 -26.10 -12.39 -5.60
N SER A 129 -26.41 -13.20 -6.60
CA SER A 129 -27.77 -13.68 -6.87
C SER A 129 -28.35 -14.51 -5.73
N ARG A 130 -27.48 -15.21 -4.99
CA ARG A 130 -27.84 -16.02 -3.81
C ARG A 130 -27.75 -15.25 -2.50
N ARG A 131 -27.33 -13.97 -2.54
CA ARG A 131 -27.03 -13.13 -1.37
C ARG A 131 -26.04 -13.78 -0.40
N ILE A 132 -25.05 -14.46 -0.95
CA ILE A 132 -23.95 -15.02 -0.18
C ILE A 132 -22.88 -13.94 -0.07
N GLY A 133 -22.60 -13.49 1.17
CA GLY A 133 -21.57 -12.49 1.45
C GLY A 133 -20.20 -13.02 1.06
N ALA A 134 -19.43 -12.21 0.31
CA ALA A 134 -18.09 -12.58 -0.10
C ALA A 134 -17.14 -11.39 -0.02
N LEU A 135 -15.88 -11.69 0.28
CA LEU A 135 -14.77 -10.72 0.30
C LEU A 135 -13.58 -11.35 -0.42
N ILE A 136 -13.19 -10.79 -1.58
CA ILE A 136 -12.20 -11.39 -2.46
C ILE A 136 -11.14 -10.33 -2.78
N ALA A 137 -9.92 -10.56 -2.33
CA ALA A 137 -8.78 -9.69 -2.58
C ALA A 137 -7.93 -10.26 -3.72
N ILE A 138 -7.59 -9.44 -4.71
CA ILE A 138 -6.74 -9.78 -5.83
C ILE A 138 -5.40 -9.08 -5.64
N GLU A 139 -4.33 -9.85 -5.43
CA GLU A 139 -2.97 -9.35 -5.28
C GLU A 139 -2.48 -8.77 -6.61
N ARG A 140 -1.91 -7.56 -6.56
CA ARG A 140 -1.32 -6.91 -7.73
C ARG A 140 0.21 -6.84 -7.61
N ARG A 141 0.78 -5.67 -7.33
CA ARG A 141 2.23 -5.44 -7.14
C ARG A 141 2.65 -5.60 -5.69
N ASP A 142 1.83 -5.06 -4.80
CA ASP A 142 2.07 -5.16 -3.37
C ASP A 142 1.71 -6.55 -2.88
N ALA A 143 2.69 -7.25 -2.28
CA ALA A 143 2.48 -8.59 -1.77
C ALA A 143 1.56 -8.59 -0.54
N LEU A 144 0.53 -9.44 -0.54
CA LEU A 144 -0.44 -9.56 0.54
C LEU A 144 -0.03 -10.60 1.60
N ALA A 145 1.27 -10.93 1.71
CA ALA A 145 1.79 -11.99 2.59
C ALA A 145 1.35 -11.83 4.06
N ALA A 146 1.33 -10.60 4.58
CA ALA A 146 0.96 -10.34 5.97
C ALA A 146 -0.49 -10.74 6.29
N TRP A 147 -1.40 -10.67 5.32
CA TRP A 147 -2.81 -11.06 5.49
C TRP A 147 -3.03 -12.53 5.11
N ILE A 148 -2.28 -13.07 4.16
CA ILE A 148 -2.28 -14.50 3.82
C ILE A 148 -1.93 -15.34 5.05
N ASP A 149 -0.94 -14.92 5.83
CA ASP A 149 -0.48 -15.61 7.04
C ASP A 149 -1.55 -15.65 8.16
N THR A 150 -2.59 -14.81 8.09
CA THR A 150 -3.72 -14.81 9.04
C THR A 150 -4.80 -15.82 8.69
N GLY A 151 -4.80 -16.31 7.45
CA GLY A 151 -5.83 -17.19 6.90
C GLY A 151 -5.43 -18.65 6.86
N ILE A 152 -6.26 -19.44 6.20
CA ILE A 152 -6.05 -20.87 5.95
C ILE A 152 -5.44 -21.03 4.55
N PRO A 153 -4.21 -21.53 4.41
CA PRO A 153 -3.58 -21.72 3.11
C PRO A 153 -4.32 -22.78 2.29
N LEU A 154 -4.60 -22.47 1.03
CA LEU A 154 -5.27 -23.38 0.11
C LEU A 154 -4.38 -23.77 -1.07
N GLU A 155 -3.57 -22.84 -1.60
CA GLU A 155 -2.67 -23.04 -2.74
C GLU A 155 -3.34 -23.74 -3.93
N ALA A 156 -4.62 -23.48 -4.14
CA ALA A 156 -5.44 -24.14 -5.13
C ALA A 156 -5.55 -23.29 -6.41
N ARG A 157 -5.66 -23.97 -7.58
CA ARG A 157 -6.00 -23.28 -8.81
C ARG A 157 -7.41 -22.70 -8.70
N PHE A 158 -7.57 -21.46 -9.17
CA PHE A 158 -8.88 -20.81 -9.21
C PHE A 158 -9.87 -21.64 -10.05
N SER A 159 -11.07 -21.84 -9.54
CA SER A 159 -12.21 -22.34 -10.28
C SER A 159 -13.51 -21.76 -9.73
N TYR A 160 -14.49 -21.64 -10.61
CA TYR A 160 -15.84 -21.18 -10.27
C TYR A 160 -16.44 -21.97 -9.09
N ASP A 161 -16.39 -23.30 -9.18
CA ASP A 161 -16.98 -24.18 -8.15
C ASP A 161 -16.27 -24.05 -6.80
N LEU A 162 -14.93 -23.94 -6.80
CA LEU A 162 -14.17 -23.77 -5.57
C LEU A 162 -14.53 -22.45 -4.88
N MET A 163 -14.65 -21.35 -5.65
CA MET A 163 -15.03 -20.05 -5.12
C MET A 163 -16.41 -20.09 -4.47
N LEU A 164 -17.40 -20.71 -5.10
CA LEU A 164 -18.71 -20.86 -4.51
C LEU A 164 -18.69 -21.71 -3.22
N ASN A 165 -17.91 -22.78 -3.21
CA ASN A 165 -17.80 -23.66 -2.03
C ASN A 165 -17.11 -22.98 -0.84
N ILE A 166 -16.12 -22.13 -1.08
CA ILE A 166 -15.44 -21.40 0.00
C ILE A 166 -16.42 -20.51 0.76
N PHE A 167 -17.32 -19.81 0.05
CA PHE A 167 -18.24 -18.85 0.66
C PHE A 167 -19.58 -19.45 1.13
N ILE A 168 -19.73 -20.79 1.14
CA ILE A 168 -20.92 -21.42 1.72
C ILE A 168 -21.02 -21.05 3.21
N PRO A 169 -22.11 -20.40 3.66
CA PRO A 169 -22.28 -20.02 5.05
C PRO A 169 -22.18 -21.22 6.00
N GLY A 170 -21.52 -21.00 7.14
CA GLY A 170 -21.33 -22.03 8.16
C GLY A 170 -20.13 -22.96 7.94
N THR A 171 -19.37 -22.80 6.85
CA THR A 171 -18.10 -23.52 6.64
C THR A 171 -16.92 -22.79 7.28
N PRO A 172 -15.81 -23.47 7.61
CA PRO A 172 -14.64 -22.80 8.20
C PRO A 172 -13.96 -21.75 7.31
N LEU A 173 -14.18 -21.78 6.00
CA LEU A 173 -13.49 -20.93 5.03
C LEU A 173 -14.26 -19.64 4.67
N HIS A 174 -15.56 -19.57 5.00
CA HIS A 174 -16.43 -18.49 4.51
C HIS A 174 -16.27 -17.15 5.23
N ASP A 175 -15.78 -17.17 6.47
CA ASP A 175 -15.60 -15.97 7.29
C ASP A 175 -14.22 -15.38 7.09
N GLY A 176 -14.16 -14.22 6.46
CA GLY A 176 -12.93 -13.55 6.07
C GLY A 176 -12.78 -13.36 4.57
N ALA A 177 -11.57 -13.03 4.16
CA ALA A 177 -11.27 -12.79 2.76
C ALA A 177 -10.62 -14.00 2.09
N VAL A 178 -10.91 -14.16 0.81
CA VAL A 178 -10.14 -15.02 -0.10
C VAL A 178 -9.10 -14.16 -0.79
N ILE A 179 -7.85 -14.61 -0.82
CA ILE A 179 -6.76 -13.92 -1.52
C ILE A 179 -6.39 -14.71 -2.77
N ILE A 180 -6.45 -14.00 -3.91
CA ILE A 180 -6.10 -14.53 -5.23
C ILE A 180 -4.77 -13.92 -5.67
N ARG A 181 -3.83 -14.76 -6.08
CA ARG A 181 -2.56 -14.39 -6.67
C ARG A 181 -2.43 -15.04 -8.05
N GLY A 182 -2.50 -14.23 -9.10
CA GLY A 182 -2.50 -14.73 -10.48
C GLY A 182 -3.70 -15.59 -10.76
N GLU A 183 -3.50 -16.91 -10.93
CA GLU A 183 -4.54 -17.91 -11.20
C GLU A 183 -4.81 -18.82 -9.98
N GLN A 184 -4.28 -18.49 -8.82
CA GLN A 184 -4.38 -19.33 -7.62
C GLN A 184 -5.14 -18.63 -6.52
N ILE A 185 -5.96 -19.37 -5.80
CA ILE A 185 -6.49 -19.03 -4.50
C ILE A 185 -5.40 -19.45 -3.51
N VAL A 186 -4.72 -18.45 -2.93
CA VAL A 186 -3.58 -18.70 -2.02
C VAL A 186 -4.06 -19.06 -0.63
N ALA A 187 -5.04 -18.30 -0.12
CA ALA A 187 -5.61 -18.53 1.20
C ALA A 187 -7.08 -18.07 1.25
N ALA A 188 -7.82 -18.60 2.21
CA ALA A 188 -9.17 -18.17 2.56
C ALA A 188 -9.28 -17.87 4.06
N SER A 189 -10.38 -17.29 4.49
CA SER A 189 -10.60 -16.86 5.89
C SER A 189 -9.50 -15.90 6.39
N CYS A 190 -8.97 -15.04 5.50
CA CYS A 190 -7.96 -14.06 5.84
C CYS A 190 -8.58 -12.83 6.52
N PHE A 191 -7.94 -12.33 7.59
CA PHE A 191 -8.35 -11.11 8.26
C PHE A 191 -7.73 -9.90 7.60
N LEU A 192 -8.59 -8.99 7.09
CA LEU A 192 -8.15 -7.74 6.47
C LEU A 192 -8.30 -6.57 7.45
N PRO A 193 -7.51 -5.51 7.29
CA PRO A 193 -7.60 -4.32 8.12
C PRO A 193 -8.94 -3.60 7.87
N LEU A 194 -9.53 -3.05 8.91
CA LEU A 194 -10.74 -2.25 8.80
C LEU A 194 -10.37 -0.78 8.67
N THR A 195 -10.96 -0.09 7.70
CA THR A 195 -10.80 1.37 7.61
C THR A 195 -11.33 2.09 8.84
N THR A 196 -10.61 3.10 9.26
CA THR A 196 -11.00 3.98 10.39
C THR A 196 -11.76 5.23 9.95
N ARG A 197 -12.06 5.38 8.66
CA ARG A 197 -12.78 6.55 8.13
C ARG A 197 -14.20 6.60 8.67
N HIS A 198 -14.53 7.69 9.34
CA HIS A 198 -15.87 7.93 9.91
C HIS A 198 -16.90 8.44 8.89
N GLU A 199 -16.46 8.89 7.73
CA GLU A 199 -17.29 9.47 6.67
C GLU A 199 -18.04 8.42 5.83
N LEU A 200 -17.77 7.16 6.04
CA LEU A 200 -18.43 6.09 5.30
C LEU A 200 -19.88 5.92 5.78
N SER A 201 -20.80 5.78 4.83
CA SER A 201 -22.22 5.61 5.13
C SER A 201 -22.43 4.44 6.10
N THR A 202 -23.39 4.59 7.01
CA THR A 202 -23.76 3.56 8.00
C THR A 202 -24.28 2.26 7.36
N GLU A 203 -24.58 2.30 6.06
CA GLU A 203 -25.03 1.15 5.27
C GLU A 203 -23.91 0.17 4.87
N LEU A 204 -22.62 0.54 5.11
CA LEU A 204 -21.50 -0.32 4.77
C LEU A 204 -21.18 -1.29 5.90
N GLY A 205 -21.40 -2.59 5.64
CA GLY A 205 -21.04 -3.67 6.56
C GLY A 205 -19.53 -3.85 6.71
N THR A 206 -19.14 -4.77 7.59
CA THR A 206 -17.73 -5.06 7.94
C THR A 206 -16.88 -5.44 6.73
N ARG A 207 -17.42 -6.22 5.78
CA ARG A 207 -16.71 -6.61 4.54
C ARG A 207 -16.36 -5.42 3.67
N HIS A 208 -17.23 -4.42 3.56
CA HIS A 208 -16.93 -3.20 2.81
C HIS A 208 -15.84 -2.37 3.49
N ARG A 209 -15.88 -2.27 4.82
CA ARG A 209 -14.84 -1.58 5.60
C ARG A 209 -13.48 -2.28 5.50
N ALA A 210 -13.49 -3.60 5.46
CA ALA A 210 -12.28 -4.40 5.25
C ALA A 210 -11.72 -4.23 3.83
N ALA A 211 -12.58 -4.16 2.83
CA ALA A 211 -12.17 -3.92 1.45
C ALA A 211 -11.48 -2.56 1.30
N ILE A 212 -12.05 -1.49 1.83
CA ILE A 212 -11.45 -0.15 1.81
C ILE A 212 -10.14 -0.16 2.62
N GLY A 213 -10.14 -0.76 3.84
CA GLY A 213 -8.96 -0.83 4.68
C GLY A 213 -7.77 -1.51 4.01
N LEU A 214 -7.99 -2.59 3.26
CA LEU A 214 -6.92 -3.23 2.49
C LEU A 214 -6.40 -2.31 1.38
N THR A 215 -7.28 -1.58 0.68
CA THR A 215 -6.86 -0.63 -0.38
C THR A 215 -6.19 0.64 0.15
N GLU A 216 -6.33 0.95 1.45
CA GLU A 216 -5.56 1.99 2.13
C GLU A 216 -4.10 1.56 2.38
N GLU A 217 -3.84 0.25 2.48
CA GLU A 217 -2.53 -0.30 2.84
C GLU A 217 -1.82 -1.00 1.66
N SER A 218 -2.51 -1.23 0.53
CA SER A 218 -1.97 -1.93 -0.63
C SER A 218 -2.64 -1.48 -1.94
N ASP A 219 -2.05 -1.85 -3.06
CA ASP A 219 -2.62 -1.64 -4.39
C ASP A 219 -3.58 -2.76 -4.84
N ALA A 220 -4.04 -3.60 -3.92
CA ALA A 220 -4.94 -4.71 -4.21
C ALA A 220 -6.30 -4.23 -4.74
N LEU A 221 -6.95 -5.08 -5.55
CA LEU A 221 -8.36 -4.93 -5.90
C LEU A 221 -9.19 -5.81 -4.98
N VAL A 222 -10.26 -5.25 -4.40
CA VAL A 222 -11.08 -6.03 -3.46
C VAL A 222 -12.54 -6.02 -3.87
N ILE A 223 -13.06 -7.20 -4.19
CA ILE A 223 -14.47 -7.40 -4.54
C ILE A 223 -15.25 -7.73 -3.26
N VAL A 224 -16.39 -7.09 -3.10
CA VAL A 224 -17.34 -7.35 -2.01
C VAL A 224 -18.69 -7.71 -2.56
N VAL A 225 -19.27 -8.78 -2.03
CA VAL A 225 -20.69 -9.11 -2.23
C VAL A 225 -21.41 -8.91 -0.90
N SER A 226 -22.45 -8.07 -0.90
CA SER A 226 -23.27 -7.85 0.28
C SER A 226 -24.20 -9.03 0.53
N GLU A 227 -24.19 -9.58 1.73
CA GLU A 227 -25.14 -10.64 2.14
C GLU A 227 -26.56 -10.13 2.35
N GLU A 228 -26.72 -8.83 2.62
CA GLU A 228 -28.04 -8.23 2.85
C GLU A 228 -28.74 -7.90 1.52
N THR A 229 -28.01 -7.27 0.59
CA THR A 229 -28.58 -6.72 -0.64
C THR A 229 -28.24 -7.52 -1.90
N GLY A 230 -27.16 -8.32 -1.87
CA GLY A 230 -26.59 -8.95 -3.05
C GLY A 230 -25.82 -7.98 -3.95
N THR A 231 -25.61 -6.74 -3.50
CA THR A 231 -24.89 -5.72 -4.28
C THR A 231 -23.41 -6.10 -4.39
N ILE A 232 -22.88 -6.04 -5.62
CA ILE A 232 -21.45 -6.20 -5.91
C ILE A 232 -20.79 -4.84 -5.85
N SER A 233 -19.67 -4.78 -5.16
CA SER A 233 -18.82 -3.59 -5.05
C SER A 233 -17.36 -3.95 -5.32
N LEU A 234 -16.59 -3.02 -5.88
CA LEU A 234 -15.15 -3.15 -6.10
C LEU A 234 -14.44 -2.00 -5.41
N ALA A 235 -13.57 -2.31 -4.46
CA ALA A 235 -12.70 -1.32 -3.82
C ALA A 235 -11.38 -1.22 -4.61
N VAL A 236 -11.02 0.01 -4.98
CA VAL A 236 -9.81 0.38 -5.72
C VAL A 236 -9.33 1.73 -5.20
N GLU A 237 -8.05 1.84 -4.87
CA GLU A 237 -7.43 3.12 -4.48
C GLU A 237 -8.28 3.89 -3.44
N GLU A 238 -8.70 3.18 -2.39
CA GLU A 238 -9.51 3.70 -1.28
C GLU A 238 -10.96 4.12 -1.66
N GLN A 239 -11.37 3.90 -2.92
CA GLN A 239 -12.70 4.20 -3.43
C GLN A 239 -13.51 2.93 -3.61
N LEU A 240 -14.83 3.05 -3.45
CA LEU A 240 -15.76 1.94 -3.63
C LEU A 240 -16.66 2.19 -4.85
N LEU A 241 -16.45 1.40 -5.91
CA LEU A 241 -17.28 1.40 -7.11
C LEU A 241 -18.47 0.49 -6.87
N ARG A 242 -19.70 1.04 -6.84
CA ARG A 242 -20.95 0.29 -6.63
C ARG A 242 -22.17 1.05 -7.14
N PRO A 243 -23.28 0.38 -7.51
CA PRO A 243 -23.42 -1.06 -7.70
C PRO A 243 -22.77 -1.52 -9.02
N LEU A 244 -22.26 -2.76 -9.06
CA LEU A 244 -21.73 -3.37 -10.27
C LEU A 244 -22.56 -4.59 -10.67
N ASP A 245 -22.65 -4.84 -11.99
CA ASP A 245 -23.10 -6.10 -12.57
C ASP A 245 -21.91 -6.93 -13.08
N GLU A 246 -22.16 -8.13 -13.59
CA GLU A 246 -21.11 -9.01 -14.12
C GLU A 246 -20.24 -8.33 -15.17
N THR A 247 -20.86 -7.59 -16.10
CA THR A 247 -20.17 -6.96 -17.24
C THR A 247 -19.33 -5.77 -16.78
N THR A 248 -19.89 -4.91 -15.94
CA THR A 248 -19.19 -3.74 -15.38
C THR A 248 -18.08 -4.16 -14.43
N LEU A 249 -18.29 -5.20 -13.60
CA LEU A 249 -17.25 -5.77 -12.75
C LEU A 249 -16.07 -6.29 -13.60
N ARG A 250 -16.36 -7.10 -14.63
CA ARG A 250 -15.33 -7.64 -15.52
C ARG A 250 -14.53 -6.54 -16.21
N ASN A 251 -15.21 -5.51 -16.71
CA ASN A 251 -14.55 -4.38 -17.38
C ASN A 251 -13.69 -3.59 -16.40
N ALA A 252 -14.20 -3.29 -15.20
CA ALA A 252 -13.44 -2.61 -14.17
C ALA A 252 -12.20 -3.41 -13.72
N LEU A 253 -12.36 -4.73 -13.52
CA LEU A 253 -11.21 -5.60 -13.21
C LEU A 253 -10.19 -5.62 -14.34
N ALA A 254 -10.64 -5.72 -15.60
CA ALA A 254 -9.75 -5.69 -16.75
C ALA A 254 -9.01 -4.35 -16.84
N GLU A 255 -9.70 -3.24 -16.67
CA GLU A 255 -9.13 -1.91 -16.67
C GLU A 255 -8.04 -1.76 -15.60
N HIS A 256 -8.34 -2.01 -14.33
CA HIS A 256 -7.40 -1.82 -13.23
C HIS A 256 -6.28 -2.86 -13.17
N LEU A 257 -6.45 -4.06 -13.72
CA LEU A 257 -5.38 -5.06 -13.82
C LEU A 257 -4.46 -4.85 -15.03
N PHE A 258 -4.93 -4.19 -16.12
CA PHE A 258 -4.16 -4.04 -17.35
C PHE A 258 -3.66 -2.62 -17.62
N GLN A 259 -4.27 -1.57 -17.07
CA GLN A 259 -3.78 -0.19 -17.23
C GLN A 259 -2.37 0.01 -16.62
N THR A 260 -2.08 -0.68 -15.54
CA THR A 260 -0.75 -0.66 -14.91
C THR A 260 0.37 -1.12 -15.85
N ARG A 261 0.06 -1.88 -16.91
CA ARG A 261 1.05 -2.31 -17.93
C ARG A 261 1.31 -1.27 -19.00
N ARG A 262 0.30 -0.51 -19.44
CA ARG A 262 0.50 0.53 -20.46
C ARG A 262 1.38 1.67 -19.97
N SER A 263 1.34 1.99 -18.69
CA SER A 263 2.23 3.01 -18.11
C SER A 263 3.67 2.53 -17.97
N GLU A 264 3.91 1.23 -17.79
CA GLU A 264 5.27 0.66 -17.73
C GLU A 264 5.91 0.50 -19.12
N GLU A 265 5.14 0.08 -20.12
CA GLU A 265 5.62 -0.02 -21.51
C GLU A 265 5.87 1.35 -22.16
N ALA A 266 5.23 2.40 -21.66
CA ALA A 266 5.45 3.78 -22.12
C ALA A 266 6.66 4.47 -21.45
N THR A 267 7.23 3.87 -20.39
CA THR A 267 8.35 4.44 -19.60
C THR A 267 9.65 3.61 -19.77
N ALA A 268 9.61 2.48 -20.47
CA ALA A 268 10.76 1.63 -20.79
C ALA A 268 11.21 1.84 -22.25
#